data_45d67974065f58197ee65f9344cdae5f
#
_entry.id   45d67974065f58197ee65f9344cdae5f
#
_cell.length_a   1.000
_cell.length_b   1.000
_cell.length_c   1.000
_cell.angle_alpha   90.00
_cell.angle_beta   90.00
_cell.angle_gamma   90.00
#
_symmetry.space_group_name_H-M   'P 1'
#
loop_
_entity.id
_entity.type
_entity.pdbx_description
1 polymer ?
#
loop_
_entity_poly.entity_id
_entity_poly.type
_entity_poly.pdbx_seq_one_letter_code
_entity_poly.pdbx_strand_id
1 'polypeptide(L)'
;MKMLILGASYGSLLSTKLLMAGHEVTLICRDETARLINKDGTHVRIKLRGEDEFRNLHSKDFTGTVTAATPDSVNPVDFDMICLAMQEPQYSEPSVRTLMEKIAASKKPCLSIMNMPPLPYLRRIKNLENAKLESCYCDPELWANFEPGLMSLCSPDPQAFRPAGEPANILHVGLPTNFKAAAFANPKHTAMLRELEKDIAAVTLDGLDVPVKLRVYDSLYVPMAKWSMLLTGNFRCIMQEGEQSIRDAVLGDVEASQAIYSWVDALSRQLGADSVDQVPFEKYKTAANSLLKPSSGARAVGAGAKRIERVDRLVQLIGAEMGTKNSAVDALVAVVDARLDKNTRIA
;
A
#
# COMPACT_ATOMS: atom_id res chain seq x y z
N MET A 1 -14.84 -15.27 -6.99
CA MET A 1 -13.97 -14.56 -7.97
C MET A 1 -12.57 -15.14 -7.94
N LYS A 2 -11.88 -15.07 -9.07
CA LYS A 2 -10.46 -15.41 -9.22
C LYS A 2 -9.59 -14.17 -9.13
N MET A 3 -8.69 -14.11 -8.16
CA MET A 3 -7.87 -12.94 -7.89
C MET A 3 -6.39 -13.24 -8.15
N LEU A 4 -5.70 -12.37 -8.88
CA LEU A 4 -4.25 -12.38 -8.99
C LEU A 4 -3.67 -11.32 -8.05
N ILE A 5 -2.77 -11.69 -7.13
CA ILE A 5 -2.17 -10.74 -6.18
C ILE A 5 -0.65 -10.74 -6.38
N LEU A 6 -0.09 -9.62 -6.80
CA LEU A 6 1.35 -9.42 -6.91
C LEU A 6 1.92 -9.05 -5.54
N GLY A 7 2.75 -9.95 -4.99
CA GLY A 7 3.37 -9.78 -3.68
C GLY A 7 2.76 -10.66 -2.59
N ALA A 8 3.48 -11.71 -2.19
CA ALA A 8 3.04 -12.69 -1.20
C ALA A 8 3.40 -12.34 0.26
N SER A 9 3.90 -11.13 0.53
CA SER A 9 4.08 -10.66 1.90
C SER A 9 2.79 -9.96 2.37
N TYR A 10 2.65 -8.68 2.09
CA TYR A 10 1.45 -7.94 2.45
C TYR A 10 0.18 -8.48 1.77
N GLY A 11 0.30 -8.94 0.52
CA GLY A 11 -0.80 -9.57 -0.22
C GLY A 11 -1.36 -10.83 0.43
N SER A 12 -0.59 -11.54 1.27
CA SER A 12 -1.10 -12.70 2.02
C SER A 12 -2.20 -12.30 3.01
N LEU A 13 -2.21 -11.08 3.53
CA LEU A 13 -3.26 -10.61 4.43
C LEU A 13 -4.60 -10.47 3.69
N LEU A 14 -4.62 -9.79 2.54
CA LEU A 14 -5.83 -9.71 1.71
C LEU A 14 -6.23 -11.09 1.19
N SER A 15 -5.26 -11.90 0.71
CA SER A 15 -5.48 -13.28 0.29
C SER A 15 -6.22 -14.08 1.36
N THR A 16 -5.75 -14.07 2.61
CA THR A 16 -6.40 -14.77 3.71
C THR A 16 -7.87 -14.36 3.87
N LYS A 17 -8.18 -13.07 3.78
CA LYS A 17 -9.57 -12.58 3.88
C LYS A 17 -10.43 -13.06 2.71
N LEU A 18 -9.88 -13.09 1.51
CA LEU A 18 -10.53 -13.60 0.30
C LEU A 18 -10.78 -15.11 0.37
N LEU A 19 -9.78 -15.88 0.86
CA LEU A 19 -9.90 -17.35 1.04
C LEU A 19 -10.96 -17.71 2.07
N MET A 20 -11.01 -16.99 3.20
CA MET A 20 -12.07 -17.16 4.20
C MET A 20 -13.46 -16.86 3.63
N ALA A 21 -13.55 -15.96 2.66
CA ALA A 21 -14.78 -15.64 1.93
C ALA A 21 -15.06 -16.55 0.73
N GLY A 22 -14.26 -17.61 0.52
CA GLY A 22 -14.48 -18.62 -0.52
C GLY A 22 -13.97 -18.26 -1.91
N HIS A 23 -13.14 -17.23 -2.06
CA HIS A 23 -12.56 -16.85 -3.35
C HIS A 23 -11.29 -17.64 -3.68
N GLU A 24 -10.93 -17.65 -4.98
CA GLU A 24 -9.68 -18.24 -5.48
C GLU A 24 -8.59 -17.16 -5.59
N VAL A 25 -7.39 -17.43 -5.08
CA VAL A 25 -6.28 -16.49 -5.11
C VAL A 25 -5.02 -17.15 -5.67
N THR A 26 -4.37 -16.45 -6.61
CA THR A 26 -3.00 -16.76 -7.04
C THR A 26 -2.06 -15.66 -6.57
N LEU A 27 -1.06 -16.01 -5.76
CA LEU A 27 -0.05 -15.11 -5.24
C LEU A 27 1.19 -15.11 -6.14
N ILE A 28 1.60 -13.96 -6.64
CA ILE A 28 2.86 -13.81 -7.38
C ILE A 28 3.99 -13.53 -6.40
N CYS A 29 5.03 -14.36 -6.45
CA CYS A 29 6.22 -14.24 -5.62
C CYS A 29 7.44 -14.92 -6.26
N ARG A 30 8.58 -14.92 -5.55
CA ARG A 30 9.77 -15.65 -5.97
C ARG A 30 9.52 -17.16 -5.91
N ASP A 31 10.21 -17.91 -6.77
CA ASP A 31 10.04 -19.35 -6.94
C ASP A 31 10.11 -20.13 -5.60
N GLU A 32 11.09 -19.86 -4.76
CA GLU A 32 11.22 -20.50 -3.45
C GLU A 32 9.97 -20.28 -2.57
N THR A 33 9.46 -19.03 -2.53
CA THR A 33 8.25 -18.70 -1.79
C THR A 33 7.01 -19.34 -2.40
N ALA A 34 6.95 -19.43 -3.74
CA ALA A 34 5.84 -20.09 -4.44
C ALA A 34 5.79 -21.59 -4.12
N ARG A 35 6.93 -22.30 -4.15
CA ARG A 35 7.01 -23.70 -3.75
C ARG A 35 6.57 -23.90 -2.29
N LEU A 36 7.02 -23.03 -1.38
CA LEU A 36 6.64 -23.10 0.03
C LEU A 36 5.13 -22.92 0.21
N ILE A 37 4.52 -21.89 -0.41
CA ILE A 37 3.08 -21.64 -0.32
C ILE A 37 2.27 -22.79 -0.94
N ASN A 38 2.68 -23.29 -2.09
CA ASN A 38 1.97 -24.41 -2.74
C ASN A 38 2.04 -25.70 -1.91
N LYS A 39 3.15 -25.92 -1.20
CA LYS A 39 3.33 -27.08 -0.31
C LYS A 39 2.56 -26.88 1.01
N ASP A 40 2.77 -25.79 1.70
CA ASP A 40 2.39 -25.61 3.10
C ASP A 40 1.27 -24.58 3.32
N GLY A 41 0.83 -23.87 2.26
CA GLY A 41 -0.15 -22.77 2.38
C GLY A 41 0.47 -21.48 2.92
N THR A 42 -0.39 -20.53 3.27
CA THR A 42 -0.02 -19.29 3.98
C THR A 42 -0.54 -19.32 5.40
N HIS A 43 0.19 -18.68 6.32
CA HIS A 43 -0.17 -18.49 7.71
C HIS A 43 -0.23 -17.00 8.04
N VAL A 44 -1.37 -16.53 8.52
CA VAL A 44 -1.54 -15.15 9.00
C VAL A 44 -1.89 -15.17 10.47
N ARG A 45 -0.99 -14.63 11.30
CA ARG A 45 -1.21 -14.50 12.74
C ARG A 45 -1.88 -13.16 13.03
N ILE A 46 -3.08 -13.22 13.61
CA ILE A 46 -3.89 -12.06 13.93
C ILE A 46 -4.61 -12.24 15.26
N LYS A 47 -4.76 -11.14 16.02
CA LYS A 47 -5.61 -11.14 17.22
C LYS A 47 -7.05 -10.86 16.84
N LEU A 48 -7.99 -11.66 17.34
CA LEU A 48 -9.40 -11.34 17.25
C LEU A 48 -9.76 -10.32 18.36
N ARG A 49 -10.89 -9.66 18.18
CA ARG A 49 -11.32 -8.66 19.15
C ARG A 49 -11.65 -9.31 20.50
N GLY A 50 -11.02 -8.83 21.56
CA GLY A 50 -11.20 -9.35 22.93
C GLY A 50 -10.32 -10.55 23.26
N GLU A 51 -9.42 -10.98 22.36
CA GLU A 51 -8.45 -12.03 22.63
C GLU A 51 -7.05 -11.44 22.89
N ASP A 52 -6.32 -12.04 23.82
CA ASP A 52 -4.94 -11.68 24.12
C ASP A 52 -3.94 -12.45 23.24
N GLU A 53 -4.33 -13.64 22.80
CA GLU A 53 -3.50 -14.53 21.99
C GLU A 53 -3.73 -14.34 20.49
N PHE A 54 -2.70 -14.65 19.69
CA PHE A 54 -2.79 -14.65 18.24
C PHE A 54 -3.44 -15.93 17.72
N ARG A 55 -4.42 -15.78 16.87
CA ARG A 55 -4.95 -16.87 16.05
C ARG A 55 -4.05 -17.06 14.82
N ASN A 56 -3.76 -18.29 14.46
CA ASN A 56 -3.07 -18.65 13.24
C ASN A 56 -4.10 -19.03 12.16
N LEU A 57 -4.29 -18.13 11.20
CA LEU A 57 -5.19 -18.34 10.07
C LEU A 57 -4.42 -19.07 8.96
N HIS A 58 -4.66 -20.36 8.82
CA HIS A 58 -3.99 -21.20 7.83
C HIS A 58 -4.84 -21.32 6.57
N SER A 59 -4.26 -21.03 5.41
CA SER A 59 -5.01 -20.99 4.15
C SER A 59 -5.65 -22.32 3.74
N LYS A 60 -5.14 -23.45 4.23
CA LYS A 60 -5.71 -24.78 3.93
C LYS A 60 -6.98 -25.10 4.73
N ASP A 61 -7.29 -24.29 5.74
CA ASP A 61 -8.48 -24.49 6.58
C ASP A 61 -9.72 -23.77 6.02
N PHE A 62 -9.56 -23.02 4.91
CA PHE A 62 -10.62 -22.20 4.33
C PHE A 62 -11.27 -22.85 3.11
N THR A 63 -12.46 -22.36 2.77
CA THR A 63 -13.21 -22.82 1.60
C THR A 63 -12.64 -22.33 0.28
N GLY A 64 -11.98 -21.18 0.28
CA GLY A 64 -11.25 -20.65 -0.87
C GLY A 64 -9.92 -21.36 -1.09
N THR A 65 -9.36 -21.24 -2.29
CA THR A 65 -8.12 -21.92 -2.67
C THR A 65 -7.00 -20.92 -2.95
N VAL A 66 -5.79 -21.21 -2.45
CA VAL A 66 -4.59 -20.43 -2.75
C VAL A 66 -3.62 -21.26 -3.58
N THR A 67 -3.10 -20.62 -4.63
CA THR A 67 -1.91 -21.07 -5.36
C THR A 67 -0.88 -19.97 -5.35
N ALA A 68 0.38 -20.30 -5.59
CA ALA A 68 1.43 -19.33 -5.77
C ALA A 68 2.23 -19.62 -7.05
N ALA A 69 2.67 -18.58 -7.71
CA ALA A 69 3.31 -18.66 -9.02
C ALA A 69 4.41 -17.61 -9.17
N THR A 70 5.29 -17.81 -10.14
CA THR A 70 6.26 -16.81 -10.59
C THR A 70 5.64 -15.87 -11.62
N PRO A 71 6.18 -14.66 -11.87
CA PRO A 71 5.60 -13.69 -12.80
C PRO A 71 5.40 -14.20 -14.22
N ASP A 72 6.25 -15.11 -14.69
CA ASP A 72 6.27 -15.67 -16.05
C ASP A 72 5.27 -16.80 -16.27
N SER A 73 4.71 -17.38 -15.20
CA SER A 73 3.92 -18.61 -15.24
C SER A 73 2.39 -18.37 -15.22
N VAL A 74 1.92 -17.13 -15.28
CA VAL A 74 0.51 -16.78 -15.23
C VAL A 74 0.06 -15.99 -16.44
N ASN A 75 -1.24 -16.13 -16.77
CA ASN A 75 -1.90 -15.31 -17.79
C ASN A 75 -2.96 -14.41 -17.12
N PRO A 76 -2.79 -13.06 -17.12
CA PRO A 76 -3.70 -12.14 -16.43
C PRO A 76 -5.17 -12.20 -16.89
N VAL A 77 -5.44 -12.65 -18.13
CA VAL A 77 -6.83 -12.75 -18.64
C VAL A 77 -7.66 -13.79 -17.91
N ASP A 78 -7.03 -14.75 -17.21
CA ASP A 78 -7.70 -15.85 -16.50
C ASP A 78 -8.27 -15.40 -15.13
N PHE A 79 -8.03 -14.15 -14.74
CA PHE A 79 -8.45 -13.59 -13.47
C PHE A 79 -9.54 -12.53 -13.64
N ASP A 80 -10.36 -12.38 -12.60
CA ASP A 80 -11.43 -11.37 -12.59
C ASP A 80 -10.90 -9.99 -12.21
N MET A 81 -9.96 -9.93 -11.25
CA MET A 81 -9.33 -8.71 -10.77
C MET A 81 -7.88 -8.98 -10.37
N ILE A 82 -7.04 -7.95 -10.50
CA ILE A 82 -5.62 -8.01 -10.17
C ILE A 82 -5.33 -7.04 -9.02
N CYS A 83 -4.62 -7.53 -7.99
CA CYS A 83 -4.22 -6.73 -6.85
C CYS A 83 -2.70 -6.50 -6.88
N LEU A 84 -2.29 -5.25 -6.83
CA LEU A 84 -0.89 -4.84 -6.83
C LEU A 84 -0.46 -4.57 -5.38
N ALA A 85 0.16 -5.55 -4.70
CA ALA A 85 0.48 -5.51 -3.27
C ALA A 85 1.99 -5.49 -3.00
N MET A 86 2.74 -4.82 -3.86
CA MET A 86 4.18 -4.56 -3.71
C MET A 86 4.44 -3.06 -3.61
N GLN A 87 5.66 -2.68 -3.24
CA GLN A 87 6.10 -1.29 -3.31
C GLN A 87 6.42 -0.90 -4.76
N GLU A 88 6.23 0.37 -5.10
CA GLU A 88 6.39 0.89 -6.46
C GLU A 88 7.71 0.47 -7.14
N PRO A 89 8.88 0.58 -6.49
CA PRO A 89 10.14 0.19 -7.15
C PRO A 89 10.21 -1.28 -7.58
N GLN A 90 9.44 -2.17 -6.97
CA GLN A 90 9.47 -3.60 -7.27
C GLN A 90 8.80 -3.95 -8.60
N TYR A 91 7.93 -3.07 -9.12
CA TYR A 91 7.27 -3.28 -10.41
C TYR A 91 8.22 -3.08 -11.60
N SER A 92 9.36 -2.41 -11.40
CA SER A 92 10.41 -2.24 -12.41
C SER A 92 11.36 -3.44 -12.53
N GLU A 93 11.26 -4.45 -11.65
CA GLU A 93 12.05 -5.68 -11.76
C GLU A 93 11.71 -6.42 -13.08
N PRO A 94 12.67 -6.90 -13.85
CA PRO A 94 12.45 -7.36 -15.24
C PRO A 94 11.30 -8.36 -15.39
N SER A 95 11.25 -9.40 -14.55
CA SER A 95 10.19 -10.43 -14.63
C SER A 95 8.83 -9.89 -14.23
N VAL A 96 8.78 -9.02 -13.21
CA VAL A 96 7.55 -8.37 -12.76
C VAL A 96 7.08 -7.37 -13.80
N ARG A 97 8.00 -6.56 -14.36
CA ARG A 97 7.71 -5.60 -15.43
C ARG A 97 7.03 -6.27 -16.63
N THR A 98 7.56 -7.41 -17.07
CA THR A 98 6.94 -8.18 -18.16
C THR A 98 5.53 -8.66 -17.82
N LEU A 99 5.29 -9.09 -16.58
CA LEU A 99 3.94 -9.43 -16.12
C LEU A 99 3.03 -8.20 -16.09
N MET A 100 3.52 -7.06 -15.63
CA MET A 100 2.75 -5.81 -15.58
C MET A 100 2.33 -5.34 -16.99
N GLU A 101 3.18 -5.51 -18.01
CA GLU A 101 2.82 -5.26 -19.41
C GLU A 101 1.67 -6.16 -19.88
N LYS A 102 1.71 -7.45 -19.53
CA LYS A 102 0.62 -8.38 -19.82
C LYS A 102 -0.67 -8.01 -19.07
N ILE A 103 -0.54 -7.53 -17.82
CA ILE A 103 -1.68 -7.04 -17.03
C ILE A 103 -2.31 -5.83 -17.71
N ALA A 104 -1.53 -4.84 -18.11
CA ALA A 104 -2.03 -3.67 -18.82
C ALA A 104 -2.75 -4.06 -20.13
N ALA A 105 -2.16 -4.98 -20.89
CA ALA A 105 -2.76 -5.51 -22.13
C ALA A 105 -4.07 -6.29 -21.89
N SER A 106 -4.21 -6.96 -20.75
CA SER A 106 -5.40 -7.76 -20.41
C SER A 106 -6.66 -6.93 -20.16
N LYS A 107 -6.52 -5.62 -19.91
CA LYS A 107 -7.60 -4.69 -19.57
C LYS A 107 -8.42 -5.12 -18.34
N LYS A 108 -7.84 -5.90 -17.45
CA LYS A 108 -8.48 -6.29 -16.20
C LYS A 108 -8.43 -5.15 -15.17
N PRO A 109 -9.44 -5.02 -14.28
CA PRO A 109 -9.40 -4.03 -13.23
C PRO A 109 -8.26 -4.34 -12.24
N CYS A 110 -7.52 -3.30 -11.86
CA CYS A 110 -6.37 -3.39 -10.96
C CYS A 110 -6.63 -2.62 -9.66
N LEU A 111 -6.57 -3.31 -8.52
CA LEU A 111 -6.61 -2.70 -7.19
C LEU A 111 -5.18 -2.57 -6.65
N SER A 112 -4.68 -1.36 -6.60
CA SER A 112 -3.33 -1.07 -6.10
C SER A 112 -3.33 -0.89 -4.59
N ILE A 113 -2.63 -1.78 -3.87
CA ILE A 113 -2.52 -1.74 -2.40
C ILE A 113 -1.15 -1.13 -2.06
N MET A 114 -1.05 0.19 -2.18
CA MET A 114 0.18 0.95 -2.10
C MET A 114 -0.03 2.27 -1.35
N ASN A 115 1.03 2.79 -0.72
CA ASN A 115 1.00 4.16 -0.18
C ASN A 115 1.20 5.20 -1.30
N MET A 116 1.98 4.84 -2.31
CA MET A 116 2.20 5.67 -3.49
C MET A 116 1.18 5.30 -4.56
N PRO A 117 0.22 6.19 -4.91
CA PRO A 117 -0.75 5.89 -5.94
C PRO A 117 -0.07 5.64 -7.29
N PRO A 118 -0.47 4.62 -8.06
CA PRO A 118 -0.02 4.48 -9.44
C PRO A 118 -0.34 5.70 -10.28
N LEU A 119 0.53 6.04 -11.23
CA LEU A 119 0.33 7.20 -12.11
C LEU A 119 -1.04 7.20 -12.81
N PRO A 120 -1.57 6.07 -13.37
CA PRO A 120 -2.90 6.05 -13.97
C PRO A 120 -4.03 6.34 -12.98
N TYR A 121 -3.87 6.02 -11.69
CA TYR A 121 -4.85 6.42 -10.68
C TYR A 121 -4.89 7.93 -10.50
N LEU A 122 -3.74 8.58 -10.41
CA LEU A 122 -3.64 10.05 -10.28
C LEU A 122 -4.25 10.78 -11.48
N ARG A 123 -4.17 10.19 -12.68
CA ARG A 123 -4.81 10.74 -13.91
C ARG A 123 -6.36 10.79 -13.83
N ARG A 124 -6.98 10.14 -12.84
CA ARG A 124 -8.41 10.23 -12.55
C ARG A 124 -8.79 11.46 -11.72
N ILE A 125 -7.82 12.12 -11.12
CA ILE A 125 -8.02 13.27 -10.23
C ILE A 125 -7.97 14.55 -11.07
N LYS A 126 -9.01 15.38 -10.93
CA LYS A 126 -9.07 16.68 -11.58
C LYS A 126 -7.83 17.51 -11.25
N ASN A 127 -7.27 18.16 -12.25
CA ASN A 127 -6.02 18.95 -12.23
C ASN A 127 -4.73 18.10 -12.16
N LEU A 128 -4.80 16.78 -12.10
CA LEU A 128 -3.62 15.91 -12.19
C LEU A 128 -3.58 15.09 -13.48
N GLU A 129 -4.53 15.28 -14.41
CA GLU A 129 -4.62 14.53 -15.66
C GLU A 129 -3.32 14.63 -16.49
N ASN A 130 -2.69 15.81 -16.48
CA ASN A 130 -1.47 16.12 -17.25
C ASN A 130 -0.31 16.60 -16.37
N ALA A 131 -0.40 16.46 -15.04
CA ALA A 131 0.65 16.88 -14.13
C ALA A 131 1.94 16.08 -14.36
N LYS A 132 3.10 16.75 -14.26
CA LYS A 132 4.42 16.15 -14.51
C LYS A 132 4.94 15.41 -13.27
N LEU A 133 4.46 14.20 -13.06
CA LEU A 133 4.74 13.38 -11.88
C LEU A 133 5.64 12.18 -12.15
N GLU A 134 6.06 11.97 -13.40
CA GLU A 134 6.80 10.81 -13.88
C GLU A 134 8.10 10.56 -13.09
N SER A 135 8.78 11.63 -12.70
CA SER A 135 10.07 11.55 -11.97
C SER A 135 9.95 10.92 -10.56
N CYS A 136 8.73 10.71 -10.04
CA CYS A 136 8.50 10.02 -8.78
C CYS A 136 8.54 8.49 -8.91
N TYR A 137 8.38 7.97 -10.12
CA TYR A 137 8.26 6.55 -10.42
C TYR A 137 9.56 5.98 -10.94
N CYS A 138 9.85 4.72 -10.59
CA CYS A 138 11.04 4.02 -11.06
C CYS A 138 10.95 3.65 -12.55
N ASP A 139 9.74 3.37 -13.02
CA ASP A 139 9.45 3.08 -14.43
C ASP A 139 8.12 3.74 -14.84
N PRO A 140 8.13 5.04 -15.16
CA PRO A 140 6.91 5.75 -15.53
C PRO A 140 6.31 5.26 -16.87
N GLU A 141 7.13 4.72 -17.78
CA GLU A 141 6.67 4.17 -19.06
C GLU A 141 5.80 2.92 -18.85
N LEU A 142 6.15 2.12 -17.84
CA LEU A 142 5.33 0.97 -17.46
C LEU A 142 3.91 1.41 -17.05
N TRP A 143 3.82 2.42 -16.20
CA TRP A 143 2.53 2.94 -15.71
C TRP A 143 1.71 3.60 -16.82
N ALA A 144 2.35 4.17 -17.84
CA ALA A 144 1.67 4.78 -19.00
C ALA A 144 0.88 3.75 -19.84
N ASN A 145 1.17 2.45 -19.73
CA ASN A 145 0.44 1.39 -20.42
C ASN A 145 -0.94 1.09 -19.82
N PHE A 146 -1.22 1.57 -18.60
CA PHE A 146 -2.47 1.30 -17.90
C PHE A 146 -3.52 2.37 -18.19
N GLU A 147 -4.75 1.94 -18.46
CA GLU A 147 -5.88 2.85 -18.57
C GLU A 147 -6.29 3.38 -17.19
N PRO A 148 -6.44 4.70 -17.00
CA PRO A 148 -6.83 5.30 -15.72
C PRO A 148 -8.11 4.69 -15.13
N GLY A 149 -9.12 4.41 -15.96
CA GLY A 149 -10.40 3.84 -15.54
C GLY A 149 -10.32 2.42 -14.98
N LEU A 150 -9.27 1.69 -15.28
CA LEU A 150 -9.02 0.32 -14.81
C LEU A 150 -8.16 0.26 -13.55
N MET A 151 -7.70 1.40 -13.03
CA MET A 151 -6.86 1.44 -11.84
C MET A 151 -7.63 2.04 -10.65
N SER A 152 -7.63 1.33 -9.53
CA SER A 152 -8.08 1.86 -8.25
C SER A 152 -6.98 1.76 -7.19
N LEU A 153 -7.10 2.55 -6.13
CA LEU A 153 -6.16 2.62 -5.01
C LEU A 153 -6.81 2.06 -3.75
N CYS A 154 -6.02 1.30 -3.00
CA CYS A 154 -6.34 0.81 -1.68
C CYS A 154 -5.24 1.19 -0.70
N SER A 155 -5.57 1.88 0.38
CA SER A 155 -4.62 2.21 1.42
C SER A 155 -4.20 0.95 2.19
N PRO A 156 -2.89 0.65 2.33
CA PRO A 156 -2.38 -0.46 3.14
C PRO A 156 -2.34 -0.07 4.63
N ASP A 157 -3.51 0.16 5.24
CA ASP A 157 -3.62 0.62 6.63
C ASP A 157 -3.27 -0.45 7.67
N PRO A 158 -3.58 -1.76 7.48
CA PRO A 158 -3.14 -2.78 8.41
C PRO A 158 -1.61 -2.83 8.51
N GLN A 159 -1.08 -2.93 9.73
CA GLN A 159 0.36 -3.13 9.91
C GLN A 159 0.63 -4.63 10.01
N ALA A 160 1.33 -5.16 9.03
CA ALA A 160 1.72 -6.55 8.95
C ALA A 160 3.18 -6.69 8.51
N PHE A 161 3.86 -7.72 9.00
CA PHE A 161 5.26 -7.98 8.68
C PHE A 161 5.55 -9.47 8.74
N ARG A 162 6.60 -9.88 8.04
CA ARG A 162 7.17 -11.23 8.18
C ARG A 162 8.08 -11.23 9.39
N PRO A 163 7.88 -12.16 10.36
CA PRO A 163 8.80 -12.29 11.49
C PRO A 163 10.19 -12.73 11.02
N ALA A 164 11.24 -12.13 11.60
CA ALA A 164 12.61 -12.50 11.27
C ALA A 164 12.91 -13.95 11.72
N GLY A 165 13.59 -14.71 10.86
CA GLY A 165 13.95 -16.10 11.12
C GLY A 165 12.82 -17.13 10.95
N GLU A 166 11.62 -16.69 10.56
CA GLU A 166 10.49 -17.59 10.27
C GLU A 166 10.31 -17.80 8.74
N PRO A 167 9.62 -18.88 8.32
CA PRO A 167 9.34 -19.15 6.92
C PRO A 167 8.61 -17.99 6.21
N ALA A 168 8.91 -17.82 4.93
CA ALA A 168 8.42 -16.70 4.13
C ALA A 168 6.90 -16.66 3.88
N ASN A 169 6.19 -17.76 4.18
CA ASN A 169 4.74 -17.89 4.10
C ASN A 169 4.00 -17.48 5.39
N ILE A 170 4.72 -17.00 6.42
CA ILE A 170 4.15 -16.55 7.70
C ILE A 170 4.11 -15.02 7.71
N LEU A 171 2.93 -14.46 8.04
CA LEU A 171 2.70 -13.04 8.23
C LEU A 171 2.13 -12.77 9.62
N HIS A 172 2.63 -11.74 10.29
CA HIS A 172 2.15 -11.30 11.59
C HIS A 172 1.46 -9.94 11.46
N VAL A 173 0.23 -9.82 11.96
CA VAL A 173 -0.56 -8.59 11.94
C VAL A 173 -0.43 -7.89 13.28
N GLY A 174 0.31 -6.79 13.32
CA GLY A 174 0.52 -5.99 14.55
C GLY A 174 -0.62 -5.00 14.80
N LEU A 175 -1.19 -4.41 13.74
CA LEU A 175 -2.32 -3.46 13.84
C LEU A 175 -3.39 -3.84 12.82
N PRO A 176 -4.54 -4.40 13.27
CA PRO A 176 -5.56 -4.96 12.38
C PRO A 176 -6.59 -3.88 11.94
N THR A 177 -6.12 -2.79 11.34
CA THR A 177 -7.01 -1.79 10.71
C THR A 177 -7.56 -2.29 9.38
N ASN A 178 -8.50 -1.57 8.78
CA ASN A 178 -9.16 -1.98 7.54
C ASN A 178 -8.39 -1.49 6.30
N PHE A 179 -8.48 -2.26 5.22
CA PHE A 179 -8.18 -1.81 3.87
C PHE A 179 -9.22 -0.78 3.42
N LYS A 180 -8.78 0.33 2.86
CA LYS A 180 -9.66 1.39 2.35
C LYS A 180 -9.41 1.57 0.85
N ALA A 181 -10.36 1.12 0.04
CA ALA A 181 -10.29 1.16 -1.40
C ALA A 181 -11.19 2.27 -1.97
N ALA A 182 -10.73 2.97 -2.99
CA ALA A 182 -11.56 3.86 -3.79
C ALA A 182 -12.37 3.08 -4.83
N ALA A 183 -13.51 3.62 -5.24
CA ALA A 183 -14.28 3.11 -6.36
C ALA A 183 -13.50 3.17 -7.68
N PHE A 184 -13.74 2.23 -8.59
CA PHE A 184 -13.30 2.33 -9.99
C PHE A 184 -14.12 3.39 -10.76
N ALA A 185 -13.60 3.86 -11.88
CA ALA A 185 -14.37 4.71 -12.79
C ALA A 185 -15.56 3.94 -13.43
N ASN A 186 -15.38 2.64 -13.69
CA ASN A 186 -16.44 1.79 -14.22
C ASN A 186 -17.31 1.22 -13.08
N PRO A 187 -18.64 1.48 -13.06
CA PRO A 187 -19.54 0.96 -12.04
C PRO A 187 -19.54 -0.57 -11.90
N LYS A 188 -19.30 -1.30 -12.99
CA LYS A 188 -19.21 -2.78 -12.96
C LYS A 188 -18.01 -3.25 -12.13
N HIS A 189 -16.85 -2.59 -12.27
CA HIS A 189 -15.66 -2.93 -11.47
C HIS A 189 -15.84 -2.50 -10.01
N THR A 190 -16.52 -1.38 -9.76
CA THR A 190 -16.90 -0.97 -8.40
C THR A 190 -17.84 -1.99 -7.76
N ALA A 191 -18.80 -2.53 -8.50
CA ALA A 191 -19.69 -3.57 -8.00
C ALA A 191 -18.93 -4.84 -7.59
N MET A 192 -17.89 -5.23 -8.33
CA MET A 192 -16.99 -6.34 -7.92
C MET A 192 -16.30 -6.05 -6.60
N LEU A 193 -15.77 -4.82 -6.40
CA LEU A 193 -15.17 -4.44 -5.11
C LEU A 193 -16.20 -4.45 -3.96
N ARG A 194 -17.42 -4.00 -4.20
CA ARG A 194 -18.50 -4.01 -3.20
C ARG A 194 -18.93 -5.43 -2.85
N GLU A 195 -18.92 -6.34 -3.82
CA GLU A 195 -19.13 -7.77 -3.56
C GLU A 195 -18.04 -8.33 -2.65
N LEU A 196 -16.75 -8.09 -2.95
CA LEU A 196 -15.63 -8.48 -2.08
C LEU A 196 -15.73 -7.86 -0.67
N GLU A 197 -16.13 -6.58 -0.58
CA GLU A 197 -16.36 -5.92 0.71
C GLU A 197 -17.40 -6.65 1.53
N LYS A 198 -18.55 -7.00 0.92
CA LYS A 198 -19.65 -7.73 1.55
C LYS A 198 -19.21 -9.12 1.98
N ASP A 199 -18.55 -9.87 1.11
CA ASP A 199 -18.12 -11.24 1.37
C ASP A 199 -17.08 -11.28 2.51
N ILE A 200 -16.07 -10.39 2.48
CA ILE A 200 -15.08 -10.25 3.55
C ILE A 200 -15.73 -9.79 4.88
N ALA A 201 -16.75 -8.93 4.81
CA ALA A 201 -17.44 -8.47 6.02
C ALA A 201 -18.23 -9.58 6.72
N ALA A 202 -18.73 -10.55 5.96
CA ALA A 202 -19.49 -11.69 6.48
C ALA A 202 -18.62 -12.78 7.13
N VAL A 203 -17.30 -12.75 6.94
CA VAL A 203 -16.38 -13.76 7.46
C VAL A 203 -16.34 -13.75 8.98
N THR A 204 -16.53 -14.95 9.59
CA THR A 204 -16.36 -15.21 11.01
C THR A 204 -15.39 -16.38 11.23
N LEU A 205 -14.80 -16.46 12.41
CA LEU A 205 -14.01 -17.60 12.89
C LEU A 205 -14.52 -17.99 14.28
N ASP A 206 -14.97 -19.23 14.45
CA ASP A 206 -15.61 -19.72 15.69
C ASP A 206 -16.76 -18.80 16.16
N GLY A 207 -17.52 -18.22 15.23
CA GLY A 207 -18.59 -17.27 15.52
C GLY A 207 -18.15 -15.84 15.84
N LEU A 208 -16.84 -15.58 15.90
CA LEU A 208 -16.27 -14.27 16.18
C LEU A 208 -15.98 -13.48 14.89
N ASP A 209 -16.12 -12.17 14.96
CA ASP A 209 -15.76 -11.27 13.85
C ASP A 209 -14.24 -11.26 13.61
N VAL A 210 -13.82 -11.44 12.37
CA VAL A 210 -12.40 -11.40 11.99
C VAL A 210 -12.02 -10.00 11.54
N PRO A 211 -11.09 -9.33 12.23
CA PRO A 211 -10.68 -7.96 11.89
C PRO A 211 -9.99 -7.90 10.50
N VAL A 212 -9.64 -6.71 10.08
CA VAL A 212 -9.12 -6.39 8.74
C VAL A 212 -10.18 -6.62 7.68
N LYS A 213 -11.11 -5.68 7.57
CA LYS A 213 -12.14 -5.66 6.51
C LYS A 213 -11.64 -4.87 5.29
N LEU A 214 -12.19 -5.17 4.14
CA LEU A 214 -12.16 -4.27 3.00
C LEU A 214 -13.28 -3.25 3.17
N ARG A 215 -13.00 -1.97 2.90
CA ARG A 215 -13.96 -0.87 2.89
C ARG A 215 -13.82 -0.12 1.58
N VAL A 216 -14.91 0.02 0.84
CA VAL A 216 -14.94 0.67 -0.46
C VAL A 216 -15.62 2.03 -0.32
N TYR A 217 -14.98 3.07 -0.84
CA TYR A 217 -15.42 4.46 -0.77
C TYR A 217 -15.62 5.02 -2.18
N ASP A 218 -16.62 5.85 -2.35
CA ASP A 218 -16.85 6.55 -3.62
C ASP A 218 -15.82 7.67 -3.84
N SER A 219 -15.29 8.22 -2.75
CA SER A 219 -14.19 9.21 -2.78
C SER A 219 -12.88 8.59 -3.26
N LEU A 220 -12.22 9.27 -4.20
CA LEU A 220 -10.84 8.95 -4.63
C LEU A 220 -9.79 9.32 -3.57
N TYR A 221 -10.14 10.11 -2.58
CA TYR A 221 -9.17 10.71 -1.65
C TYR A 221 -8.99 9.92 -0.36
N VAL A 222 -9.96 9.09 0.05
CA VAL A 222 -9.87 8.28 1.28
C VAL A 222 -8.61 7.42 1.35
N PRO A 223 -8.17 6.70 0.30
CA PRO A 223 -6.91 5.95 0.35
C PRO A 223 -5.67 6.85 0.46
N MET A 224 -5.74 8.10 0.03
CA MET A 224 -4.64 9.07 0.07
C MET A 224 -4.59 9.89 1.38
N ALA A 225 -5.57 9.74 2.28
CA ALA A 225 -5.58 10.43 3.58
C ALA A 225 -4.32 10.16 4.43
N LYS A 226 -3.56 9.12 4.10
CA LYS A 226 -2.26 8.83 4.73
C LYS A 226 -1.13 9.79 4.35
N TRP A 227 -1.25 10.56 3.29
CA TRP A 227 -0.16 11.43 2.84
C TRP A 227 0.30 12.39 3.94
N SER A 228 -0.64 12.99 4.67
CA SER A 228 -0.31 13.86 5.81
C SER A 228 0.51 13.12 6.87
N MET A 229 0.12 11.88 7.22
CA MET A 229 0.85 11.05 8.18
C MET A 229 2.23 10.62 7.65
N LEU A 230 2.30 10.24 6.35
CA LEU A 230 3.55 9.79 5.74
C LEU A 230 4.60 10.91 5.74
N LEU A 231 4.23 12.13 5.33
CA LEU A 231 5.16 13.26 5.29
C LEU A 231 5.52 13.74 6.69
N THR A 232 4.56 13.76 7.62
CA THR A 232 4.79 14.25 8.98
C THR A 232 5.60 13.28 9.84
N GLY A 233 5.40 11.98 9.69
CA GLY A 233 6.06 10.95 10.50
C GLY A 233 7.01 10.07 9.70
N ASN A 234 6.47 9.28 8.75
CA ASN A 234 7.23 8.20 8.13
C ASN A 234 8.51 8.66 7.39
N PHE A 235 8.42 9.70 6.58
CA PHE A 235 9.58 10.23 5.86
C PHE A 235 10.52 11.03 6.77
N ARG A 236 10.00 11.72 7.79
CA ARG A 236 10.83 12.41 8.80
C ARG A 236 11.59 11.46 9.73
N CYS A 237 11.30 10.16 9.70
CA CYS A 237 12.17 9.15 10.30
C CYS A 237 13.55 9.08 9.62
N ILE A 238 13.65 9.47 8.34
CA ILE A 238 14.91 9.49 7.59
C ILE A 238 15.62 10.80 7.92
N MET A 239 16.74 10.69 8.66
CA MET A 239 17.58 11.84 9.03
C MET A 239 18.78 11.93 8.08
N GLN A 240 19.50 13.05 8.10
CA GLN A 240 20.77 13.19 7.36
C GLN A 240 21.73 12.07 7.71
N GLU A 241 21.82 11.76 9.02
CA GLU A 241 22.56 10.61 9.55
C GLU A 241 21.63 9.81 10.46
N GLY A 242 21.57 8.47 10.26
CA GLY A 242 20.74 7.58 11.06
C GLY A 242 19.24 7.68 10.80
N GLU A 243 18.47 7.29 11.78
CA GLU A 243 17.01 7.20 11.75
C GLU A 243 16.45 7.53 13.14
N GLN A 244 15.21 7.99 13.20
CA GLN A 244 14.44 8.17 14.43
C GLN A 244 13.11 7.42 14.38
N SER A 245 12.45 7.24 15.54
CA SER A 245 11.12 6.64 15.60
C SER A 245 10.07 7.57 14.99
N ILE A 246 8.92 7.00 14.58
CA ILE A 246 7.77 7.82 14.12
C ILE A 246 7.31 8.73 15.25
N ARG A 247 7.30 8.23 16.50
CA ARG A 247 6.96 9.04 17.68
C ARG A 247 7.85 10.27 17.78
N ASP A 248 9.17 10.10 17.71
CA ASP A 248 10.12 11.21 17.89
C ASP A 248 10.04 12.18 16.70
N ALA A 249 9.82 11.68 15.48
CA ALA A 249 9.58 12.51 14.29
C ALA A 249 8.34 13.39 14.44
N VAL A 250 7.26 12.88 15.06
CA VAL A 250 5.98 13.60 15.20
C VAL A 250 5.97 14.48 16.44
N LEU A 251 6.46 13.97 17.58
CA LEU A 251 6.30 14.63 18.88
C LEU A 251 7.52 15.47 19.29
N GLY A 252 8.67 15.27 18.65
CA GLY A 252 9.89 16.06 18.93
C GLY A 252 9.73 17.54 18.59
N ASP A 253 8.90 17.85 17.58
CA ASP A 253 8.47 19.20 17.23
C ASP A 253 7.04 19.15 16.70
N VAL A 254 6.08 19.34 17.60
CA VAL A 254 4.64 19.24 17.32
C VAL A 254 4.16 20.37 16.40
N GLU A 255 4.72 21.57 16.53
CA GLU A 255 4.32 22.72 15.71
C GLU A 255 4.72 22.50 14.24
N ALA A 256 5.97 22.11 13.99
CA ALA A 256 6.44 21.77 12.65
C ALA A 256 5.67 20.57 12.07
N SER A 257 5.36 19.58 12.90
CA SER A 257 4.55 18.42 12.51
C SER A 257 3.15 18.83 12.08
N GLN A 258 2.48 19.69 12.85
CA GLN A 258 1.16 20.20 12.54
C GLN A 258 1.17 21.07 11.27
N ALA A 259 2.21 21.88 11.08
CA ALA A 259 2.34 22.73 9.90
C ALA A 259 2.43 21.90 8.60
N ILE A 260 3.28 20.85 8.57
CA ILE A 260 3.39 19.93 7.43
C ILE A 260 2.05 19.20 7.23
N TYR A 261 1.48 18.64 8.30
CA TYR A 261 0.23 17.90 8.24
C TYR A 261 -0.91 18.73 7.65
N SER A 262 -1.08 19.96 8.16
CA SER A 262 -2.12 20.88 7.72
C SER A 262 -1.93 21.34 6.27
N TRP A 263 -0.67 21.53 5.83
CA TRP A 263 -0.39 21.86 4.44
C TRP A 263 -0.78 20.72 3.49
N VAL A 264 -0.46 19.45 3.83
CA VAL A 264 -0.84 18.29 3.02
C VAL A 264 -2.36 18.09 3.01
N ASP A 265 -3.04 18.30 4.16
CA ASP A 265 -4.50 18.25 4.23
C ASP A 265 -5.14 19.31 3.32
N ALA A 266 -4.64 20.56 3.38
CA ALA A 266 -5.10 21.64 2.52
C ALA A 266 -4.87 21.33 1.03
N LEU A 267 -3.72 20.75 0.67
CA LEU A 267 -3.42 20.33 -0.70
C LEU A 267 -4.40 19.25 -1.17
N SER A 268 -4.70 18.25 -0.33
CA SER A 268 -5.68 17.20 -0.65
C SER A 268 -7.08 17.79 -0.89
N ARG A 269 -7.49 18.78 -0.09
CA ARG A 269 -8.76 19.50 -0.28
C ARG A 269 -8.78 20.33 -1.54
N GLN A 270 -7.66 20.97 -1.89
CA GLN A 270 -7.54 21.72 -3.15
C GLN A 270 -7.67 20.81 -4.38
N LEU A 271 -7.27 19.52 -4.26
CA LEU A 271 -7.49 18.51 -5.28
C LEU A 271 -8.94 18.01 -5.32
N GLY A 272 -9.76 18.28 -4.31
CA GLY A 272 -11.17 17.93 -4.23
C GLY A 272 -11.56 16.97 -3.12
N ALA A 273 -10.66 16.68 -2.16
CA ALA A 273 -11.00 15.86 -1.00
C ALA A 273 -11.96 16.59 -0.05
N ASP A 274 -12.96 15.88 0.45
CA ASP A 274 -13.80 16.38 1.53
C ASP A 274 -13.10 16.25 2.89
N SER A 275 -13.55 17.05 3.88
CA SER A 275 -13.00 16.98 5.24
C SER A 275 -13.20 15.62 5.89
N VAL A 276 -14.25 14.90 5.55
CA VAL A 276 -14.55 13.55 6.05
C VAL A 276 -13.62 12.48 5.48
N ASP A 277 -12.95 12.77 4.36
CA ASP A 277 -11.97 11.87 3.76
C ASP A 277 -10.64 11.89 4.52
N GLN A 278 -10.38 12.94 5.29
CA GLN A 278 -9.11 13.19 5.97
C GLN A 278 -9.10 12.69 7.41
N VAL A 279 -7.92 12.47 7.95
CA VAL A 279 -7.72 12.12 9.36
C VAL A 279 -7.28 13.38 10.12
N PRO A 280 -7.92 13.79 11.22
CA PRO A 280 -7.48 14.94 12.01
C PRO A 280 -6.07 14.72 12.60
N PHE A 281 -5.26 15.79 12.64
CA PHE A 281 -3.88 15.73 13.18
C PHE A 281 -3.84 15.20 14.61
N GLU A 282 -4.75 15.62 15.48
CA GLU A 282 -4.80 15.19 16.89
C GLU A 282 -4.97 13.66 17.03
N LYS A 283 -5.78 13.06 16.13
CA LYS A 283 -5.93 11.60 16.10
C LYS A 283 -4.62 10.90 15.70
N TYR A 284 -3.91 11.45 14.72
CA TYR A 284 -2.61 10.92 14.30
C TYR A 284 -1.54 11.12 15.39
N LYS A 285 -1.48 12.31 15.98
CA LYS A 285 -0.57 12.64 17.10
C LYS A 285 -0.74 11.65 18.27
N THR A 286 -1.99 11.36 18.62
CA THR A 286 -2.29 10.36 19.67
C THR A 286 -1.78 8.96 19.27
N ALA A 287 -2.02 8.52 18.05
CA ALA A 287 -1.55 7.23 17.57
C ALA A 287 -0.02 7.14 17.50
N ALA A 288 0.67 8.24 17.18
CA ALA A 288 2.11 8.31 17.08
C ALA A 288 2.84 8.00 18.40
N ASN A 289 2.20 8.22 19.56
CA ASN A 289 2.77 7.87 20.87
C ASN A 289 3.20 6.39 20.98
N SER A 290 2.50 5.50 20.32
CA SER A 290 2.77 4.05 20.32
C SER A 290 3.75 3.60 19.22
N LEU A 291 4.14 4.48 18.29
CA LEU A 291 4.97 4.13 17.14
C LEU A 291 6.47 4.33 17.44
N LEU A 292 7.02 3.43 18.25
CA LEU A 292 8.38 3.50 18.83
C LEU A 292 9.50 3.08 17.87
N LYS A 293 9.17 2.67 16.64
CA LYS A 293 10.15 2.24 15.63
C LYS A 293 10.19 3.22 14.46
N PRO A 294 11.32 3.31 13.74
CA PRO A 294 11.36 4.00 12.45
C PRO A 294 10.39 3.38 11.46
N SER A 295 9.95 4.17 10.49
CA SER A 295 9.10 3.68 9.39
C SER A 295 9.79 2.57 8.59
N SER A 296 9.02 1.76 7.86
CA SER A 296 9.58 0.73 6.97
C SER A 296 10.49 1.33 5.90
N GLY A 297 10.13 2.50 5.35
CA GLY A 297 10.96 3.23 4.39
C GLY A 297 12.28 3.69 5.00
N ALA A 298 12.26 4.26 6.22
CA ALA A 298 13.48 4.68 6.92
C ALA A 298 14.41 3.49 7.17
N ARG A 299 13.87 2.38 7.70
CA ARG A 299 14.66 1.16 7.92
C ARG A 299 15.23 0.59 6.63
N ALA A 300 14.49 0.65 5.53
CA ALA A 300 15.00 0.22 4.22
C ALA A 300 16.17 1.10 3.76
N VAL A 301 16.04 2.43 3.88
CA VAL A 301 17.11 3.38 3.56
C VAL A 301 18.34 3.16 4.45
N GLY A 302 18.14 2.96 5.75
CA GLY A 302 19.22 2.64 6.69
C GLY A 302 19.93 1.32 6.38
N ALA A 303 19.19 0.32 5.86
CA ALA A 303 19.74 -0.95 5.38
C ALA A 303 20.35 -0.88 3.96
N GLY A 304 20.50 0.31 3.36
CA GLY A 304 21.16 0.50 2.07
C GLY A 304 20.24 0.45 0.85
N ALA A 305 18.91 0.53 1.02
CA ALA A 305 18.00 0.59 -0.13
C ALA A 305 18.31 1.81 -1.01
N LYS A 306 18.44 1.58 -2.31
CA LYS A 306 18.68 2.62 -3.33
C LYS A 306 17.40 3.30 -3.81
N ARG A 307 16.26 2.66 -3.62
CA ARG A 307 14.94 3.11 -4.07
C ARG A 307 13.88 2.75 -3.01
N ILE A 308 12.94 3.66 -2.80
CA ILE A 308 11.74 3.47 -1.99
C ILE A 308 10.56 4.14 -2.68
N GLU A 309 9.34 3.92 -2.22
CA GLU A 309 8.18 4.73 -2.65
C GLU A 309 8.41 6.21 -2.29
N ARG A 310 8.25 7.11 -3.25
CA ARG A 310 8.54 8.53 -3.12
C ARG A 310 7.27 9.38 -2.97
N VAL A 311 6.43 9.03 -1.99
CA VAL A 311 5.23 9.84 -1.68
C VAL A 311 5.60 11.25 -1.25
N ASP A 312 6.74 11.44 -0.58
CA ASP A 312 7.30 12.74 -0.23
C ASP A 312 7.49 13.64 -1.46
N ARG A 313 8.19 13.15 -2.48
CA ARG A 313 8.43 13.85 -3.74
C ARG A 313 7.15 14.00 -4.55
N LEU A 314 6.28 12.99 -4.55
CA LEU A 314 4.99 13.05 -5.25
C LEU A 314 4.14 14.20 -4.70
N VAL A 315 3.99 14.31 -3.39
CA VAL A 315 3.21 15.37 -2.74
C VAL A 315 3.86 16.74 -2.96
N GLN A 316 5.20 16.84 -2.94
CA GLN A 316 5.94 18.05 -3.28
C GLN A 316 5.62 18.53 -4.70
N LEU A 317 5.68 17.64 -5.70
CA LEU A 317 5.41 17.98 -7.10
C LEU A 317 3.94 18.33 -7.31
N ILE A 318 3.00 17.61 -6.70
CA ILE A 318 1.58 17.97 -6.74
C ILE A 318 1.36 19.36 -6.15
N GLY A 319 2.02 19.69 -5.04
CA GLY A 319 1.98 21.03 -4.46
C GLY A 319 2.46 22.10 -5.45
N ALA A 320 3.55 21.84 -6.15
CA ALA A 320 4.08 22.75 -7.17
C ALA A 320 3.11 22.94 -8.35
N GLU A 321 2.49 21.86 -8.84
CA GLU A 321 1.47 21.92 -9.91
C GLU A 321 0.22 22.71 -9.46
N MET A 322 -0.14 22.61 -8.19
CA MET A 322 -1.27 23.33 -7.58
C MET A 322 -0.91 24.77 -7.13
N GLY A 323 0.31 25.24 -7.45
CA GLY A 323 0.78 26.59 -7.13
C GLY A 323 1.08 26.83 -5.64
N THR A 324 1.25 25.77 -4.84
CA THR A 324 1.59 25.87 -3.41
C THR A 324 2.91 25.18 -3.11
N LYS A 325 3.71 25.75 -2.20
CA LYS A 325 5.01 25.21 -1.79
C LYS A 325 5.12 25.19 -0.28
N ASN A 326 5.93 24.26 0.23
CA ASN A 326 6.24 24.16 1.65
C ASN A 326 7.74 23.85 1.82
N SER A 327 8.48 24.80 2.38
CA SER A 327 9.94 24.68 2.55
C SER A 327 10.36 23.52 3.44
N ALA A 328 9.53 23.13 4.43
CA ALA A 328 9.81 21.97 5.28
C ALA A 328 9.66 20.66 4.49
N VAL A 329 8.71 20.59 3.56
CA VAL A 329 8.57 19.45 2.64
C VAL A 329 9.73 19.43 1.64
N ASP A 330 10.15 20.57 1.11
CA ASP A 330 11.31 20.66 0.22
C ASP A 330 12.59 20.17 0.92
N ALA A 331 12.82 20.59 2.16
CA ALA A 331 13.96 20.13 2.97
C ALA A 331 13.87 18.62 3.27
N LEU A 332 12.67 18.09 3.56
CA LEU A 332 12.45 16.67 3.76
C LEU A 332 12.83 15.84 2.52
N VAL A 333 12.33 16.24 1.36
CA VAL A 333 12.63 15.58 0.08
C VAL A 333 14.13 15.60 -0.20
N ALA A 334 14.82 16.73 0.04
CA ALA A 334 16.27 16.83 -0.15
C ALA A 334 17.05 15.86 0.76
N VAL A 335 16.62 15.65 2.01
CA VAL A 335 17.25 14.67 2.93
C VAL A 335 17.07 13.25 2.38
N VAL A 336 15.86 12.89 1.93
CA VAL A 336 15.57 11.57 1.37
C VAL A 336 16.42 11.31 0.13
N ASP A 337 16.51 12.31 -0.78
CA ASP A 337 17.33 12.23 -1.99
C ASP A 337 18.81 12.00 -1.65
N ALA A 338 19.37 12.80 -0.76
CA ALA A 338 20.78 12.68 -0.36
C ALA A 338 21.10 11.29 0.23
N ARG A 339 20.17 10.70 0.99
CA ARG A 339 20.33 9.36 1.56
C ARG A 339 20.27 8.26 0.49
N LEU A 340 19.36 8.34 -0.46
CA LEU A 340 19.25 7.38 -1.57
C LEU A 340 20.45 7.48 -2.52
N ASP A 341 20.91 8.71 -2.81
CA ASP A 341 22.11 8.96 -3.62
C ASP A 341 23.36 8.39 -2.94
N LYS A 342 23.52 8.57 -1.62
CA LYS A 342 24.60 7.97 -0.85
C LYS A 342 24.60 6.44 -0.98
N ASN A 343 23.44 5.80 -0.83
CA ASN A 343 23.31 4.34 -0.96
C ASN A 343 23.59 3.86 -2.39
N THR A 344 23.31 4.68 -3.40
CA THR A 344 23.57 4.33 -4.81
C THR A 344 25.06 4.39 -5.14
N ARG A 345 25.83 5.30 -4.49
CA ARG A 345 27.28 5.46 -4.73
C ARG A 345 28.14 4.43 -3.99
N ILE A 346 27.67 3.88 -2.88
CA ILE A 346 28.41 2.92 -2.04
C ILE A 346 28.34 1.48 -2.59
N ALA A 347 27.42 1.21 -3.45
CA ALA A 347 27.16 -0.12 -4.04
C ALA A 347 27.76 -0.27 -5.44
#